data_fdfa0efbb87654ef0adba3d0721d872e
#
_entry.id   fdfa0efbb87654ef0adba3d0721d872e
#
_cell.length_a   1.000
_cell.length_b   1.000
_cell.length_c   1.000
_cell.angle_alpha   90.00
_cell.angle_beta   90.00
_cell.angle_gamma   90.00
#
_symmetry.space_group_name_H-M   'P 1'
#
loop_
_entity.id
_entity.type
_entity.pdbx_description
1 polymer ?
#
loop_
_entity_poly.entity_id
_entity_poly.type
_entity_poly.pdbx_seq_one_letter_code
_entity_poly.pdbx_strand_id
1 'polypeptide(L)'
;PWKENKMIDIHSHIVFDVDDGPKNRAESKALLEEAYAQGVRTIVSTSHRRKGMFETPEDKIAANFSEVKQLAREVAPDLNVVYGAEIYFSSDVIEKLEQNIIPKLNGTRYALIEFSMNTPYRDIHSALTKVLMLGITPVVAHIERYHTLENDEKKVRELINMGCYMQINSSSVLKPRLFGDTYKFMKKRARYFLDKGLVHVVASDMHNLDNRPPYMSEAYELIAKKYGAEKARELFETNPSKIINDQLI
;
A
#
# COMPACT_ATOMS: atom_id res chain seq x y z
N PRO A 1 18.69 14.65 4.41
CA PRO A 1 18.85 13.23 4.00
C PRO A 1 17.65 12.73 3.21
N TRP A 2 16.40 12.74 3.80
CA TRP A 2 15.21 12.24 3.09
C TRP A 2 14.80 13.06 1.86
N LYS A 3 15.19 14.33 1.74
CA LYS A 3 14.89 15.21 0.59
C LYS A 3 15.56 14.77 -0.71
N GLU A 4 16.63 13.97 -0.61
CA GLU A 4 17.33 13.40 -1.76
C GLU A 4 16.79 12.01 -2.14
N ASN A 5 15.92 11.43 -1.28
CA ASN A 5 15.33 10.13 -1.52
C ASN A 5 14.24 10.21 -2.60
N LYS A 6 14.17 9.16 -3.40
CA LYS A 6 13.12 8.98 -4.41
C LYS A 6 12.19 7.87 -3.95
N MET A 7 11.47 8.14 -2.85
CA MET A 7 10.52 7.16 -2.31
C MET A 7 9.42 6.85 -3.31
N ILE A 8 8.97 5.60 -3.28
CA ILE A 8 7.87 5.08 -4.08
C ILE A 8 6.78 4.61 -3.12
N ASP A 9 5.60 5.16 -3.28
CA ASP A 9 4.42 4.80 -2.49
C ASP A 9 3.52 3.89 -3.32
N ILE A 10 3.47 2.60 -2.96
CA ILE A 10 2.69 1.60 -3.72
C ILE A 10 1.26 1.41 -3.24
N HIS A 11 0.83 2.15 -2.21
CA HIS A 11 -0.52 2.03 -1.65
C HIS A 11 -1.04 3.41 -1.26
N SER A 12 -1.96 3.95 -2.04
CA SER A 12 -2.49 5.29 -1.86
C SER A 12 -3.89 5.45 -2.44
N HIS A 13 -4.71 6.29 -1.81
CA HIS A 13 -6.03 6.68 -2.29
C HIS A 13 -5.99 8.15 -2.67
N ILE A 14 -5.60 8.41 -3.91
CA ILE A 14 -5.37 9.77 -4.45
C ILE A 14 -6.35 10.17 -5.55
N VAL A 15 -7.16 9.24 -6.04
CA VAL A 15 -8.17 9.53 -7.06
C VAL A 15 -9.45 10.00 -6.39
N PHE A 16 -9.91 11.18 -6.78
CA PHE A 16 -11.10 11.79 -6.22
C PHE A 16 -12.40 11.12 -6.67
N ASP A 17 -13.40 11.15 -5.81
CA ASP A 17 -14.80 10.73 -6.08
C ASP A 17 -14.95 9.28 -6.56
N VAL A 18 -14.13 8.36 -6.01
CA VAL A 18 -14.17 6.93 -6.36
C VAL A 18 -14.25 5.99 -5.16
N ASP A 19 -13.75 6.39 -4.00
CA ASP A 19 -13.78 5.64 -2.75
C ASP A 19 -13.79 6.58 -1.53
N ASP A 20 -13.26 6.15 -0.39
CA ASP A 20 -13.16 6.97 0.84
C ASP A 20 -11.94 7.90 0.89
N GLY A 21 -11.24 8.04 -0.22
CA GLY A 21 -10.16 9.02 -0.40
C GLY A 21 -10.68 10.44 -0.70
N PRO A 22 -9.95 11.22 -1.52
CA PRO A 22 -10.32 12.60 -1.87
C PRO A 22 -11.71 12.69 -2.48
N LYS A 23 -12.41 13.78 -2.20
CA LYS A 23 -13.75 14.03 -2.73
C LYS A 23 -13.74 14.81 -4.04
N ASN A 24 -12.67 15.56 -4.28
CA ASN A 24 -12.54 16.45 -5.43
C ASN A 24 -11.07 16.62 -5.84
N ARG A 25 -10.85 17.27 -6.98
CA ARG A 25 -9.52 17.52 -7.57
C ARG A 25 -8.59 18.27 -6.62
N ALA A 26 -9.10 19.23 -5.85
CA ALA A 26 -8.28 20.03 -4.94
C ALA A 26 -7.71 19.18 -3.80
N GLU A 27 -8.51 18.28 -3.25
CA GLU A 27 -8.05 17.34 -2.22
C GLU A 27 -7.02 16.34 -2.78
N SER A 28 -7.22 15.82 -4.00
CA SER A 28 -6.23 15.00 -4.69
C SER A 28 -4.91 15.75 -4.87
N LYS A 29 -4.96 17.00 -5.34
CA LYS A 29 -3.78 17.83 -5.53
C LYS A 29 -3.02 18.07 -4.22
N ALA A 30 -3.75 18.37 -3.14
CA ALA A 30 -3.15 18.57 -1.81
C ALA A 30 -2.42 17.31 -1.31
N LEU A 31 -2.96 16.11 -1.52
CA LEU A 31 -2.28 14.86 -1.19
C LEU A 31 -1.00 14.66 -2.02
N LEU A 32 -1.04 14.97 -3.31
CA LEU A 32 0.14 14.88 -4.19
C LEU A 32 1.24 15.86 -3.75
N GLU A 33 0.87 17.10 -3.42
CA GLU A 33 1.79 18.13 -2.92
C GLU A 33 2.46 17.70 -1.62
N GLU A 34 1.69 17.17 -0.67
CA GLU A 34 2.20 16.69 0.61
C GLU A 34 3.13 15.48 0.44
N ALA A 35 2.74 14.49 -0.35
CA ALA A 35 3.58 13.33 -0.64
C ALA A 35 4.90 13.74 -1.31
N TYR A 36 4.85 14.63 -2.28
CA TYR A 36 6.04 15.17 -2.94
C TYR A 36 6.96 15.92 -1.96
N ALA A 37 6.38 16.77 -1.10
CA ALA A 37 7.12 17.49 -0.07
C ALA A 37 7.83 16.55 0.91
N GLN A 38 7.28 15.37 1.14
CA GLN A 38 7.87 14.31 1.97
C GLN A 38 8.93 13.46 1.24
N GLY A 39 9.21 13.70 -0.03
CA GLY A 39 10.24 12.98 -0.79
C GLY A 39 9.71 11.81 -1.65
N VAL A 40 8.40 11.64 -1.76
CA VAL A 40 7.80 10.68 -2.70
C VAL A 40 7.93 11.20 -4.13
N ARG A 41 8.34 10.34 -5.06
CA ARG A 41 8.51 10.68 -6.49
C ARG A 41 7.69 9.80 -7.41
N THR A 42 7.24 8.65 -6.93
CA THR A 42 6.30 7.79 -7.66
C THR A 42 5.22 7.33 -6.71
N ILE A 43 3.97 7.41 -7.16
CA ILE A 43 2.79 6.99 -6.40
C ILE A 43 1.98 6.01 -7.25
N VAL A 44 1.67 4.85 -6.70
CA VAL A 44 0.69 3.93 -7.29
C VAL A 44 -0.68 4.29 -6.72
N SER A 45 -1.60 4.67 -7.59
CA SER A 45 -3.01 4.86 -7.23
C SER A 45 -3.66 3.50 -7.03
N THR A 46 -4.13 3.23 -5.82
CA THR A 46 -4.73 1.94 -5.45
C THR A 46 -6.12 2.10 -4.85
N SER A 47 -6.99 2.82 -5.55
CA SER A 47 -8.39 2.97 -5.13
C SER A 47 -9.05 1.61 -4.88
N HIS A 48 -9.91 1.55 -3.89
CA HIS A 48 -10.57 0.31 -3.47
C HIS A 48 -11.36 -0.37 -4.58
N ARG A 49 -11.24 -1.71 -4.66
CA ARG A 49 -12.16 -2.62 -5.32
C ARG A 49 -12.72 -3.57 -4.26
N ARG A 50 -13.92 -3.27 -3.77
CA ARG A 50 -14.55 -4.01 -2.68
C ARG A 50 -16.04 -4.20 -2.94
N LYS A 51 -16.43 -5.41 -3.27
CA LYS A 51 -17.82 -5.79 -3.50
C LYS A 51 -18.72 -5.41 -2.32
N GLY A 52 -19.85 -4.79 -2.63
CA GLY A 52 -20.84 -4.32 -1.64
C GLY A 52 -20.47 -3.03 -0.89
N MET A 53 -19.30 -2.43 -1.17
CA MET A 53 -18.87 -1.19 -0.51
C MET A 53 -18.27 -0.16 -1.46
N PHE A 54 -17.27 -0.55 -2.25
CA PHE A 54 -16.59 0.30 -3.22
C PHE A 54 -16.66 -0.36 -4.59
N GLU A 55 -17.72 -0.05 -5.34
CA GLU A 55 -18.03 -0.62 -6.66
C GLU A 55 -18.10 0.47 -7.74
N THR A 56 -17.29 1.51 -7.61
CA THR A 56 -17.19 2.55 -8.63
C THR A 56 -16.78 1.94 -9.98
N PRO A 57 -17.46 2.26 -11.08
CA PRO A 57 -17.13 1.72 -12.40
C PRO A 57 -15.67 1.98 -12.80
N GLU A 58 -15.03 0.98 -13.42
CA GLU A 58 -13.62 1.05 -13.81
C GLU A 58 -13.32 2.20 -14.78
N ASP A 59 -14.25 2.52 -15.69
CA ASP A 59 -14.12 3.65 -16.60
C ASP A 59 -14.10 5.00 -15.89
N LYS A 60 -14.91 5.16 -14.83
CA LYS A 60 -14.89 6.36 -13.99
C LYS A 60 -13.57 6.48 -13.21
N ILE A 61 -13.09 5.39 -12.63
CA ILE A 61 -11.82 5.39 -11.90
C ILE A 61 -10.68 5.76 -12.86
N ALA A 62 -10.63 5.16 -14.04
CA ALA A 62 -9.61 5.43 -15.05
C ALA A 62 -9.66 6.87 -15.55
N ALA A 63 -10.86 7.43 -15.77
CA ALA A 63 -11.04 8.81 -16.19
C ALA A 63 -10.51 9.80 -15.12
N ASN A 64 -10.93 9.61 -13.86
CA ASN A 64 -10.49 10.47 -12.75
C ASN A 64 -8.99 10.29 -12.45
N PHE A 65 -8.46 9.07 -12.62
CA PHE A 65 -7.02 8.83 -12.54
C PHE A 65 -6.23 9.64 -13.59
N SER A 66 -6.74 9.72 -14.83
CA SER A 66 -6.10 10.51 -15.87
C SER A 66 -6.00 11.99 -15.50
N GLU A 67 -7.02 12.53 -14.83
CA GLU A 67 -6.98 13.89 -14.30
C GLU A 67 -5.96 14.03 -13.14
N VAL A 68 -5.90 13.06 -12.23
CA VAL A 68 -4.90 13.05 -11.15
C VAL A 68 -3.48 12.98 -11.71
N LYS A 69 -3.28 12.25 -12.80
CA LYS A 69 -1.99 12.21 -13.50
C LYS A 69 -1.59 13.57 -14.08
N GLN A 70 -2.54 14.37 -14.52
CA GLN A 70 -2.28 15.77 -14.94
C GLN A 70 -1.94 16.65 -13.74
N LEU A 71 -2.70 16.54 -12.63
CA LEU A 71 -2.41 17.26 -11.39
C LEU A 71 -1.00 16.96 -10.87
N ALA A 72 -0.54 15.72 -10.96
CA ALA A 72 0.82 15.36 -10.54
C ALA A 72 1.89 16.13 -11.33
N ARG A 73 1.71 16.31 -12.64
CA ARG A 73 2.62 17.10 -13.48
C ARG A 73 2.60 18.60 -13.13
N GLU A 74 1.45 19.11 -12.69
CA GLU A 74 1.31 20.49 -12.21
C GLU A 74 2.05 20.68 -10.87
N VAL A 75 2.05 19.65 -9.99
CA VAL A 75 2.76 19.68 -8.72
C VAL A 75 4.27 19.69 -8.95
N ALA A 76 4.77 18.73 -9.73
CA ALA A 76 6.19 18.66 -10.08
C ALA A 76 6.42 17.81 -11.33
N PRO A 77 7.40 18.20 -12.20
CA PRO A 77 7.67 17.47 -13.44
C PRO A 77 8.22 16.06 -13.23
N ASP A 78 8.81 15.78 -12.06
CA ASP A 78 9.39 14.49 -11.68
C ASP A 78 8.48 13.66 -10.74
N LEU A 79 7.25 14.12 -10.46
CA LEU A 79 6.25 13.33 -9.76
C LEU A 79 5.52 12.42 -10.74
N ASN A 80 5.72 11.12 -10.59
CA ASN A 80 5.09 10.10 -11.42
C ASN A 80 3.92 9.44 -10.68
N VAL A 81 2.79 9.25 -11.37
CA VAL A 81 1.63 8.52 -10.85
C VAL A 81 1.28 7.39 -11.80
N VAL A 82 1.17 6.18 -11.27
CA VAL A 82 0.86 4.96 -12.01
C VAL A 82 -0.40 4.29 -11.47
N TYR A 83 -1.02 3.44 -12.28
CA TYR A 83 -2.33 2.87 -12.02
C TYR A 83 -2.25 1.52 -11.33
N GLY A 84 -3.20 1.26 -10.42
CA GLY A 84 -3.36 0.01 -9.71
C GLY A 84 -4.70 -0.08 -8.99
N ALA A 85 -4.81 -1.00 -8.06
CA ALA A 85 -5.98 -1.20 -7.20
C ALA A 85 -5.59 -1.80 -5.87
N GLU A 86 -6.30 -1.44 -4.79
CA GLU A 86 -6.37 -2.22 -3.57
C GLU A 86 -7.58 -3.15 -3.68
N ILE A 87 -7.32 -4.46 -3.69
CA ILE A 87 -8.31 -5.47 -4.00
C ILE A 87 -8.73 -6.17 -2.70
N TYR A 88 -9.94 -5.87 -2.22
CA TYR A 88 -10.53 -6.63 -1.12
C TYR A 88 -10.93 -8.02 -1.62
N PHE A 89 -10.33 -9.06 -1.06
CA PHE A 89 -10.55 -10.42 -1.54
C PHE A 89 -11.99 -10.88 -1.28
N SER A 90 -12.65 -11.29 -2.35
CA SER A 90 -13.98 -11.91 -2.37
C SER A 90 -14.03 -13.00 -3.44
N SER A 91 -15.10 -13.77 -3.48
CA SER A 91 -15.20 -14.95 -4.36
C SER A 91 -15.07 -14.66 -5.86
N ASP A 92 -15.40 -13.44 -6.29
CA ASP A 92 -15.34 -12.99 -7.69
C ASP A 92 -14.00 -12.40 -8.11
N VAL A 93 -13.08 -12.19 -7.15
CA VAL A 93 -11.77 -11.55 -7.42
C VAL A 93 -10.91 -12.39 -8.36
N ILE A 94 -10.92 -13.72 -8.19
CA ILE A 94 -10.09 -14.62 -9.02
C ILE A 94 -10.48 -14.49 -10.49
N GLU A 95 -11.77 -14.58 -10.81
CA GLU A 95 -12.28 -14.42 -12.17
C GLU A 95 -11.95 -13.02 -12.74
N LYS A 96 -12.14 -11.97 -11.93
CA LYS A 96 -11.84 -10.59 -12.35
C LYS A 96 -10.35 -10.35 -12.61
N LEU A 97 -9.48 -10.97 -11.83
CA LEU A 97 -8.03 -10.91 -12.06
C LEU A 97 -7.64 -11.69 -13.32
N GLU A 98 -8.20 -12.87 -13.51
CA GLU A 98 -7.96 -13.71 -14.69
C GLU A 98 -8.37 -13.00 -15.99
N GLN A 99 -9.52 -12.32 -15.96
CA GLN A 99 -10.05 -11.53 -17.09
C GLN A 99 -9.41 -10.14 -17.21
N ASN A 100 -8.47 -9.77 -16.35
CA ASN A 100 -7.86 -8.43 -16.29
C ASN A 100 -8.87 -7.28 -16.11
N ILE A 101 -9.99 -7.52 -15.44
CA ILE A 101 -11.01 -6.50 -15.13
C ILE A 101 -10.50 -5.59 -14.02
N ILE A 102 -9.85 -6.14 -13.00
CA ILE A 102 -9.23 -5.38 -11.91
C ILE A 102 -7.75 -5.18 -12.23
N PRO A 103 -7.23 -3.94 -12.17
CA PRO A 103 -5.84 -3.67 -12.48
C PRO A 103 -4.89 -4.19 -11.38
N LYS A 104 -3.74 -4.70 -11.81
CA LYS A 104 -2.58 -4.97 -10.96
C LYS A 104 -1.74 -3.71 -10.80
N LEU A 105 -0.77 -3.72 -9.89
CA LEU A 105 0.12 -2.57 -9.65
C LEU A 105 0.93 -2.26 -10.90
N ASN A 106 0.65 -1.14 -11.55
CA ASN A 106 1.29 -0.67 -12.78
C ASN A 106 1.33 -1.73 -13.92
N GLY A 107 0.31 -2.58 -14.02
CA GLY A 107 0.25 -3.63 -15.04
C GLY A 107 1.29 -4.74 -14.88
N THR A 108 1.93 -4.85 -13.73
CA THR A 108 2.93 -5.87 -13.39
C THR A 108 2.28 -7.18 -12.94
N ARG A 109 3.09 -8.17 -12.56
CA ARG A 109 2.62 -9.41 -11.91
C ARG A 109 2.05 -9.19 -10.51
N TYR A 110 2.29 -8.03 -9.90
CA TYR A 110 1.93 -7.76 -8.50
C TYR A 110 0.51 -7.24 -8.35
N ALA A 111 -0.23 -7.81 -7.39
CA ALA A 111 -1.55 -7.34 -6.99
C ALA A 111 -1.58 -7.04 -5.48
N LEU A 112 -2.12 -5.89 -5.10
CA LEU A 112 -2.30 -5.50 -3.71
C LEU A 112 -3.61 -6.08 -3.20
N ILE A 113 -3.52 -7.02 -2.25
CA ILE A 113 -4.66 -7.80 -1.74
C ILE A 113 -4.94 -7.42 -0.29
N GLU A 114 -6.20 -7.07 -0.02
CA GLU A 114 -6.72 -6.71 1.30
C GLU A 114 -7.69 -7.76 1.83
N PHE A 115 -7.75 -7.90 3.16
CA PHE A 115 -8.70 -8.74 3.88
C PHE A 115 -9.38 -7.94 5.01
N SER A 116 -10.44 -8.50 5.58
CA SER A 116 -11.00 -8.00 6.84
C SER A 116 -10.01 -8.23 8.00
N MET A 117 -10.02 -7.34 8.98
CA MET A 117 -9.20 -7.46 10.21
C MET A 117 -9.44 -8.80 10.94
N ASN A 118 -10.64 -9.36 10.83
CA ASN A 118 -11.06 -10.59 11.50
C ASN A 118 -11.00 -11.83 10.59
N THR A 119 -10.49 -11.72 9.36
CA THR A 119 -10.38 -12.86 8.45
C THR A 119 -9.51 -13.96 9.07
N PRO A 120 -9.99 -15.20 9.20
CA PRO A 120 -9.19 -16.31 9.73
C PRO A 120 -7.96 -16.58 8.85
N TYR A 121 -6.87 -17.00 9.47
CA TYR A 121 -5.62 -17.31 8.75
C TYR A 121 -5.81 -18.29 7.60
N ARG A 122 -6.59 -19.37 7.83
CA ARG A 122 -6.91 -20.37 6.79
C ARG A 122 -7.49 -19.73 5.53
N ASP A 123 -8.35 -18.73 5.71
CA ASP A 123 -9.03 -18.08 4.59
C ASP A 123 -8.08 -17.12 3.86
N ILE A 124 -7.22 -16.40 4.59
CA ILE A 124 -6.12 -15.60 4.00
C ILE A 124 -5.20 -16.51 3.18
N HIS A 125 -4.72 -17.59 3.77
CA HIS A 125 -3.81 -18.55 3.11
C HIS A 125 -4.44 -19.12 1.84
N SER A 126 -5.70 -19.57 1.91
CA SER A 126 -6.44 -20.12 0.76
C SER A 126 -6.62 -19.09 -0.36
N ALA A 127 -6.98 -17.87 0.01
CA ALA A 127 -7.15 -16.77 -0.95
C ALA A 127 -5.85 -16.44 -1.69
N LEU A 128 -4.75 -16.28 -0.95
CA LEU A 128 -3.44 -15.99 -1.53
C LEU A 128 -2.92 -17.13 -2.41
N THR A 129 -3.17 -18.39 -2.02
CA THR A 129 -2.87 -19.56 -2.85
C THR A 129 -3.57 -19.47 -4.21
N LYS A 130 -4.85 -19.11 -4.23
CA LYS A 130 -5.61 -18.96 -5.48
C LYS A 130 -5.06 -17.85 -6.36
N VAL A 131 -4.65 -16.71 -5.79
CA VAL A 131 -4.01 -15.62 -6.54
C VAL A 131 -2.67 -16.07 -7.13
N LEU A 132 -1.85 -16.76 -6.35
CA LEU A 132 -0.57 -17.31 -6.82
C LEU A 132 -0.74 -18.32 -7.97
N MET A 133 -1.79 -19.12 -7.95
CA MET A 133 -2.10 -20.08 -9.03
C MET A 133 -2.41 -19.41 -10.37
N LEU A 134 -2.78 -18.13 -10.37
CA LEU A 134 -2.93 -17.32 -11.60
C LEU A 134 -1.60 -16.78 -12.14
N GLY A 135 -0.47 -17.08 -11.48
CA GLY A 135 0.82 -16.47 -11.81
C GLY A 135 0.96 -15.02 -11.33
N ILE A 136 0.06 -14.58 -10.45
CA ILE A 136 0.06 -13.23 -9.85
C ILE A 136 0.76 -13.29 -8.51
N THR A 137 1.63 -12.33 -8.23
CA THR A 137 2.37 -12.22 -6.96
C THR A 137 1.61 -11.29 -6.00
N PRO A 138 1.05 -11.80 -4.89
CA PRO A 138 0.35 -10.95 -3.94
C PRO A 138 1.31 -10.06 -3.15
N VAL A 139 0.95 -8.79 -3.03
CA VAL A 139 1.41 -7.89 -1.98
C VAL A 139 0.28 -7.79 -0.97
N VAL A 140 0.48 -8.29 0.24
CA VAL A 140 -0.54 -8.29 1.29
C VAL A 140 -0.57 -6.93 1.95
N ALA A 141 -1.67 -6.21 1.79
CA ALA A 141 -1.83 -4.84 2.29
C ALA A 141 -1.84 -4.82 3.82
N HIS A 142 -1.19 -3.82 4.41
CA HIS A 142 -1.22 -3.47 5.84
C HIS A 142 -1.42 -4.65 6.80
N ILE A 143 -0.47 -5.60 6.79
CA ILE A 143 -0.56 -6.86 7.57
C ILE A 143 -0.73 -6.64 9.08
N GLU A 144 -0.36 -5.48 9.60
CA GLU A 144 -0.55 -5.09 11.00
C GLU A 144 -2.03 -4.94 11.40
N ARG A 145 -2.94 -4.87 10.43
CA ARG A 145 -4.39 -4.83 10.69
C ARG A 145 -5.00 -6.19 11.02
N TYR A 146 -4.39 -7.29 10.57
CA TYR A 146 -5.00 -8.62 10.69
C TYR A 146 -4.74 -9.26 12.05
N HIS A 147 -5.80 -9.47 12.83
CA HIS A 147 -5.69 -10.05 14.18
C HIS A 147 -5.06 -11.44 14.18
N THR A 148 -5.31 -12.23 13.16
CA THR A 148 -4.78 -13.59 13.04
C THR A 148 -3.26 -13.66 12.87
N LEU A 149 -2.59 -12.55 12.48
CA LEU A 149 -1.15 -12.46 12.30
C LEU A 149 -0.42 -11.86 13.51
N GLU A 150 -1.17 -11.41 14.53
CA GLU A 150 -0.58 -10.74 15.69
C GLU A 150 0.42 -11.64 16.42
N ASN A 151 1.67 -11.17 16.55
CA ASN A 151 2.77 -11.89 17.21
C ASN A 151 3.02 -13.32 16.69
N ASP A 152 2.62 -13.62 15.45
CA ASP A 152 2.75 -14.93 14.85
C ASP A 152 3.73 -14.90 13.65
N GLU A 153 5.01 -14.95 13.97
CA GLU A 153 6.08 -15.00 12.96
C GLU A 153 5.93 -16.19 12.01
N LYS A 154 5.49 -17.35 12.52
CA LYS A 154 5.35 -18.58 11.72
C LYS A 154 4.35 -18.41 10.59
N LYS A 155 3.17 -17.88 10.88
CA LYS A 155 2.14 -17.64 9.86
C LYS A 155 2.61 -16.66 8.79
N VAL A 156 3.26 -15.56 9.21
CA VAL A 156 3.77 -14.57 8.23
C VAL A 156 4.87 -15.16 7.36
N ARG A 157 5.83 -15.91 7.94
CA ARG A 157 6.86 -16.60 7.15
C ARG A 157 6.29 -17.63 6.19
N GLU A 158 5.23 -18.34 6.57
CA GLU A 158 4.54 -19.27 5.67
C GLU A 158 4.01 -18.54 4.43
N LEU A 159 3.34 -17.38 4.61
CA LEU A 159 2.87 -16.57 3.49
C LEU A 159 4.03 -16.05 2.62
N ILE A 160 5.14 -15.63 3.24
CA ILE A 160 6.34 -15.19 2.51
C ILE A 160 6.93 -16.35 1.70
N ASN A 161 7.05 -17.53 2.31
CA ASN A 161 7.61 -18.72 1.65
C ASN A 161 6.74 -19.23 0.50
N MET A 162 5.45 -18.92 0.50
CA MET A 162 4.54 -19.18 -0.62
C MET A 162 4.80 -18.26 -1.82
N GLY A 163 5.50 -17.15 -1.63
CA GLY A 163 5.75 -16.14 -2.65
C GLY A 163 4.97 -14.84 -2.49
N CYS A 164 4.41 -14.57 -1.30
CA CYS A 164 3.70 -13.32 -1.00
C CYS A 164 4.66 -12.30 -0.40
N TYR A 165 4.42 -11.02 -0.65
CA TYR A 165 5.16 -9.92 -0.06
C TYR A 165 4.29 -9.15 0.94
N MET A 166 4.92 -8.65 2.01
CA MET A 166 4.23 -8.03 3.15
C MET A 166 4.40 -6.51 3.13
N GLN A 167 3.28 -5.78 3.11
CA GLN A 167 3.26 -4.32 3.21
C GLN A 167 2.71 -3.91 4.57
N ILE A 168 3.33 -2.90 5.19
CA ILE A 168 2.81 -2.18 6.35
C ILE A 168 2.60 -0.70 6.02
N ASN A 169 1.69 -0.05 6.76
CA ASN A 169 1.43 1.38 6.59
C ASN A 169 2.49 2.24 7.30
N SER A 170 2.86 3.37 6.68
CA SER A 170 3.78 4.36 7.24
C SER A 170 3.30 4.89 8.59
N SER A 171 1.99 5.13 8.74
CA SER A 171 1.38 5.56 10.01
C SER A 171 1.59 4.56 11.16
N SER A 172 1.71 3.28 10.85
CA SER A 172 1.95 2.22 11.83
C SER A 172 3.41 2.13 12.29
N VAL A 173 4.34 2.78 11.58
CA VAL A 173 5.75 2.92 11.97
C VAL A 173 5.95 3.99 13.03
N LEU A 174 5.05 4.97 13.10
CA LEU A 174 5.15 6.10 14.01
C LEU A 174 5.13 5.66 15.47
N LYS A 175 5.72 6.49 16.32
CA LYS A 175 5.71 6.24 17.78
C LYS A 175 4.27 6.30 18.31
N PRO A 176 3.89 5.37 19.21
CA PRO A 176 2.61 5.45 19.90
C PRO A 176 2.50 6.76 20.71
N ARG A 177 1.35 7.39 20.68
CA ARG A 177 1.04 8.51 21.58
C ARG A 177 0.89 8.00 23.01
N LEU A 178 1.25 8.82 24.00
CA LEU A 178 1.14 8.45 25.42
C LEU A 178 -0.32 8.23 25.83
N PHE A 179 -1.25 9.05 25.30
CA PHE A 179 -2.67 8.99 25.60
C PHE A 179 -3.49 9.05 24.30
N GLY A 180 -4.63 8.36 24.27
CA GLY A 180 -5.62 8.46 23.19
C GLY A 180 -5.20 7.89 21.84
N ASP A 181 -4.20 7.01 21.79
CA ASP A 181 -3.78 6.38 20.54
C ASP A 181 -4.63 5.13 20.23
N THR A 182 -5.69 5.32 19.48
CA THR A 182 -6.60 4.26 19.04
C THR A 182 -5.87 3.18 18.22
N TYR A 183 -4.78 3.53 17.52
CA TYR A 183 -4.02 2.64 16.65
C TYR A 183 -2.74 2.10 17.28
N LYS A 184 -2.59 2.22 18.60
CA LYS A 184 -1.42 1.73 19.34
C LYS A 184 -1.13 0.25 19.07
N PHE A 185 -2.17 -0.57 18.94
CA PHE A 185 -2.00 -2.00 18.67
C PHE A 185 -1.41 -2.27 17.28
N MET A 186 -1.79 -1.51 16.25
CA MET A 186 -1.21 -1.62 14.91
C MET A 186 0.26 -1.23 14.90
N LYS A 187 0.63 -0.14 15.59
CA LYS A 187 2.02 0.29 15.75
C LYS A 187 2.88 -0.76 16.45
N LYS A 188 2.32 -1.43 17.46
CA LYS A 188 2.99 -2.53 18.15
C LYS A 188 3.23 -3.73 17.22
N ARG A 189 2.22 -4.09 16.44
CA ARG A 189 2.32 -5.20 15.45
C ARG A 189 3.32 -4.86 14.35
N ALA A 190 3.25 -3.66 13.76
CA ALA A 190 4.19 -3.21 12.74
C ALA A 190 5.64 -3.29 13.23
N ARG A 191 5.90 -2.85 14.46
CA ARG A 191 7.21 -2.98 15.09
C ARG A 191 7.65 -4.43 15.22
N TYR A 192 6.75 -5.31 15.67
CA TYR A 192 7.04 -6.75 15.77
C TYR A 192 7.46 -7.32 14.41
N PHE A 193 6.71 -7.02 13.34
CA PHE A 193 7.04 -7.49 12.01
C PHE A 193 8.36 -6.94 11.47
N LEU A 194 8.65 -5.67 11.73
CA LEU A 194 9.94 -5.05 11.38
C LEU A 194 11.10 -5.69 12.16
N ASP A 195 10.96 -5.87 13.47
CA ASP A 195 11.99 -6.49 14.34
C ASP A 195 12.29 -7.94 13.91
N LYS A 196 11.31 -8.63 13.32
CA LYS A 196 11.45 -10.00 12.80
C LYS A 196 11.88 -10.08 11.33
N GLY A 197 12.06 -8.94 10.64
CA GLY A 197 12.45 -8.92 9.24
C GLY A 197 11.38 -9.47 8.29
N LEU A 198 10.11 -9.24 8.60
CA LEU A 198 8.97 -9.80 7.87
C LEU A 198 8.33 -8.80 6.89
N VAL A 199 8.82 -7.57 6.83
CA VAL A 199 8.26 -6.49 6.01
C VAL A 199 9.08 -6.31 4.75
N HIS A 200 8.42 -6.21 3.60
CA HIS A 200 9.06 -5.96 2.30
C HIS A 200 8.89 -4.52 1.82
N VAL A 201 7.76 -3.87 2.16
CA VAL A 201 7.42 -2.52 1.71
C VAL A 201 6.71 -1.75 2.80
N VAL A 202 7.06 -0.47 2.92
CA VAL A 202 6.27 0.52 3.65
C VAL A 202 5.59 1.44 2.65
N ALA A 203 4.29 1.63 2.78
CA ALA A 203 3.48 2.49 1.92
C ALA A 203 2.51 3.33 2.76
N SER A 204 1.97 4.41 2.20
CA SER A 204 1.24 5.38 3.01
C SER A 204 -0.18 4.94 3.37
N ASP A 205 -0.88 4.34 2.43
CA ASP A 205 -2.33 4.15 2.54
C ASP A 205 -3.04 5.50 2.83
N MET A 206 -2.51 6.60 2.27
CA MET A 206 -3.04 7.94 2.47
C MET A 206 -4.41 8.11 1.82
N HIS A 207 -5.30 8.83 2.50
CA HIS A 207 -6.66 9.11 2.04
C HIS A 207 -7.01 10.60 2.09
N ASN A 208 -6.48 11.31 3.07
CA ASN A 208 -6.71 12.74 3.30
C ASN A 208 -5.61 13.31 4.19
N LEU A 209 -5.54 14.64 4.30
CA LEU A 209 -4.52 15.31 5.12
C LEU A 209 -4.91 15.44 6.60
N ASP A 210 -6.18 15.23 6.96
CA ASP A 210 -6.66 15.41 8.33
C ASP A 210 -6.34 14.19 9.22
N ASN A 211 -6.77 13.00 8.79
CA ASN A 211 -6.71 11.79 9.61
C ASN A 211 -5.79 10.71 9.06
N ARG A 212 -5.57 10.71 7.75
CA ARG A 212 -4.79 9.67 7.05
C ARG A 212 -3.81 10.28 6.04
N PRO A 213 -2.90 11.17 6.49
CA PRO A 213 -1.87 11.74 5.64
C PRO A 213 -0.75 10.72 5.34
N PRO A 214 0.19 11.00 4.42
CA PRO A 214 1.17 10.00 3.97
C PRO A 214 2.20 9.55 5.01
N TYR A 215 2.66 10.39 5.95
CA TYR A 215 3.68 10.07 6.96
C TYR A 215 4.94 9.36 6.43
N MET A 216 5.29 9.51 5.15
CA MET A 216 6.38 8.75 4.51
C MET A 216 7.75 9.19 5.00
N SER A 217 8.00 10.50 5.11
CA SER A 217 9.30 11.02 5.57
C SER A 217 9.58 10.65 7.03
N GLU A 218 8.59 10.81 7.92
CA GLU A 218 8.76 10.48 9.32
C GLU A 218 8.99 8.97 9.52
N ALA A 219 8.22 8.14 8.82
CA ALA A 219 8.39 6.69 8.86
C ALA A 219 9.77 6.26 8.33
N TYR A 220 10.24 6.86 7.22
CA TYR A 220 11.57 6.62 6.69
C TYR A 220 12.67 6.92 7.72
N GLU A 221 12.61 8.11 8.34
CA GLU A 221 13.59 8.53 9.35
C GLU A 221 13.61 7.60 10.58
N LEU A 222 12.43 7.18 11.05
CA LEU A 222 12.32 6.26 12.19
C LEU A 222 12.93 4.88 11.87
N ILE A 223 12.68 4.36 10.67
CA ILE A 223 13.27 3.09 10.21
C ILE A 223 14.77 3.24 10.01
N ALA A 224 15.22 4.30 9.34
CA ALA A 224 16.66 4.56 9.15
C ALA A 224 17.41 4.67 10.48
N LYS A 225 16.82 5.32 11.47
CA LYS A 225 17.40 5.45 12.81
C LYS A 225 17.49 4.12 13.55
N LYS A 226 16.46 3.27 13.44
CA LYS A 226 16.39 2.03 14.23
C LYS A 226 17.05 0.84 13.53
N TYR A 227 16.86 0.70 12.21
CA TYR A 227 17.26 -0.48 11.44
C TYR A 227 18.37 -0.19 10.41
N GLY A 228 18.79 1.06 10.30
CA GLY A 228 19.80 1.52 9.36
C GLY A 228 19.25 2.12 8.07
N ALA A 229 20.02 3.01 7.46
CA ALA A 229 19.64 3.72 6.24
C ALA A 229 19.41 2.78 5.04
N GLU A 230 20.16 1.69 4.98
CA GLU A 230 20.01 0.67 3.92
C GLU A 230 18.65 -0.03 4.00
N LYS A 231 18.21 -0.39 5.22
CA LYS A 231 16.87 -0.97 5.43
C LYS A 231 15.76 0.02 5.06
N ALA A 232 15.90 1.30 5.41
CA ALA A 232 14.93 2.30 5.00
C ALA A 232 14.86 2.42 3.47
N ARG A 233 16.00 2.47 2.80
CA ARG A 233 16.06 2.50 1.33
C ARG A 233 15.44 1.24 0.71
N GLU A 234 15.71 0.07 1.27
CA GLU A 234 15.09 -1.18 0.82
C GLU A 234 13.57 -1.11 0.83
N LEU A 235 12.98 -0.67 1.95
CA LEU A 235 11.52 -0.70 2.18
C LEU A 235 10.74 0.41 1.45
N PHE A 236 11.37 1.56 1.18
CA PHE A 236 10.71 2.74 0.60
C PHE A 236 11.11 3.02 -0.86
N GLU A 237 12.21 2.45 -1.35
CA GLU A 237 12.73 2.74 -2.68
C GLU A 237 13.01 1.47 -3.48
N THR A 238 13.89 0.58 -3.00
CA THR A 238 14.38 -0.55 -3.79
C THR A 238 13.30 -1.59 -4.05
N ASN A 239 12.63 -2.09 -3.02
CA ASN A 239 11.58 -3.09 -3.18
C ASN A 239 10.34 -2.52 -3.90
N PRO A 240 9.82 -1.33 -3.55
CA PRO A 240 8.75 -0.72 -4.33
C PRO A 240 9.12 -0.49 -5.80
N SER A 241 10.37 -0.10 -6.10
CA SER A 241 10.86 0.03 -7.48
C SER A 241 10.81 -1.29 -8.24
N LYS A 242 11.23 -2.39 -7.62
CA LYS A 242 11.14 -3.72 -8.23
C LYS A 242 9.69 -4.12 -8.53
N ILE A 243 8.76 -3.82 -7.62
CA ILE A 243 7.33 -4.08 -7.81
C ILE A 243 6.80 -3.35 -9.04
N ILE A 244 6.99 -2.04 -9.15
CA ILE A 244 6.44 -1.25 -10.25
C ILE A 244 7.13 -1.50 -11.60
N ASN A 245 8.32 -2.10 -11.59
CA ASN A 245 9.09 -2.49 -12.79
C ASN A 245 9.02 -3.99 -13.09
N ASP A 246 8.09 -4.72 -12.49
CA ASP A 246 7.87 -6.15 -12.69
C ASP A 246 9.10 -7.04 -12.42
N GLN A 247 9.92 -6.65 -11.46
CA GLN A 247 11.12 -7.38 -11.03
C GLN A 247 10.83 -8.18 -9.75
N LEU A 248 11.56 -9.26 -9.53
CA LEU A 248 11.47 -10.04 -8.29
C LEU A 248 12.19 -9.31 -7.15
N ILE A 249 11.60 -9.35 -5.96
CA ILE A 249 12.22 -8.85 -4.73
C ILE A 249 13.19 -9.91 -4.16
#